data_3e1abb4d95330b00cf9882acbe003f7e
#
_entry.id   3e1abb4d95330b00cf9882acbe003f7e
#
_cell.length_a   1.000
_cell.length_b   1.000
_cell.length_c   1.000
_cell.angle_alpha   90.00
_cell.angle_beta   90.00
_cell.angle_gamma   90.00
#
_symmetry.space_group_name_H-M   'P 1'
#
loop_
_entity.id
_entity.type
_entity.pdbx_description
1 polymer ?
#
loop_
_entity_poly.entity_id
_entity_poly.type
_entity_poly.pdbx_seq_one_letter_code
_entity_poly.pdbx_strand_id
1 'polypeptide(L)'
;LWHDEQKALLEDLVSPVPELFRDVARHKIAGKIGELALKEKADRITQELVIRGYILATPKRDHKFLRKRLAEKQISTAPYESLF
;
A
#
# COMPACT_ATOMS: atom_id res chain seq x y z
N LEU A 1 11.39 -3.27 -9.95
CA LEU A 1 12.11 -2.12 -9.44
C LEU A 1 11.18 -0.99 -9.02
N TRP A 2 11.59 -0.28 -7.99
CA TRP A 2 10.83 0.84 -7.46
C TRP A 2 11.14 2.11 -8.23
N HIS A 3 10.11 2.78 -8.74
CA HIS A 3 10.23 4.12 -9.31
C HIS A 3 9.91 5.17 -8.25
N ASP A 4 10.40 6.38 -8.46
CA ASP A 4 10.24 7.46 -7.47
C ASP A 4 8.77 7.77 -7.16
N GLU A 5 7.90 7.68 -8.17
CA GLU A 5 6.46 7.92 -7.97
C GLU A 5 5.86 6.93 -6.97
N GLN A 6 6.28 5.67 -7.05
CA GLN A 6 5.75 4.63 -6.17
C GLN A 6 6.35 4.73 -4.77
N LYS A 7 7.62 5.13 -4.68
CA LYS A 7 8.24 5.40 -3.38
C LYS A 7 7.52 6.55 -2.68
N ALA A 8 7.21 7.61 -3.43
CA ALA A 8 6.49 8.75 -2.90
C ALA A 8 5.09 8.36 -2.45
N LEU A 9 4.41 7.52 -3.21
CA LEU A 9 3.08 7.03 -2.85
C LEU A 9 3.13 6.26 -1.53
N LEU A 10 4.09 5.34 -1.39
CA LEU A 10 4.26 4.58 -0.16
C LEU A 10 4.49 5.51 1.03
N GLU A 11 5.40 6.49 0.89
CA GLU A 11 5.66 7.45 1.97
C GLU A 11 4.41 8.24 2.34
N ASP A 12 3.63 8.63 1.35
CA ASP A 12 2.40 9.36 1.58
C ASP A 12 1.36 8.48 2.31
N LEU A 13 1.27 7.22 1.93
CA LEU A 13 0.33 6.28 2.58
C LEU A 13 0.69 6.02 4.04
N VAL A 14 1.98 6.01 4.39
CA VAL A 14 2.39 5.79 5.79
C VAL A 14 2.46 7.09 6.59
N SER A 15 2.34 8.24 5.95
CA SER A 15 2.47 9.53 6.65
C SER A 15 1.49 9.73 7.81
N PRO A 16 0.24 9.21 7.78
CA PRO A 16 -0.66 9.34 8.94
C PRO A 16 -0.31 8.41 10.09
N VAL A 17 0.56 7.43 9.88
CA VAL A 17 0.99 6.52 10.93
C VAL A 17 1.86 7.30 11.92
N PRO A 18 1.67 7.16 13.25
CA PRO A 18 2.53 7.81 14.22
C PRO A 18 4.01 7.51 13.94
N GLU A 19 4.85 8.52 14.09
CA GLU A 19 6.27 8.42 13.74
C GLU A 19 6.95 7.19 14.34
N LEU A 20 6.62 6.88 15.60
CA LEU A 20 7.19 5.73 16.30
C LEU A 20 6.96 4.41 15.58
N PHE A 21 5.85 4.28 14.87
CA PHE A 21 5.45 3.04 14.20
C PHE A 21 5.61 3.10 12.68
N ARG A 22 6.02 4.25 12.15
CA ARG A 22 6.04 4.48 10.71
C ARG A 22 7.00 3.55 9.97
N ASP A 23 8.18 3.32 10.53
CA ASP A 23 9.15 2.42 9.90
C ASP A 23 8.65 0.98 9.84
N VAL A 24 8.00 0.53 10.91
CA VAL A 24 7.43 -0.82 10.93
C VAL A 24 6.35 -0.96 9.87
N ALA A 25 5.47 0.04 9.77
CA ALA A 25 4.40 0.04 8.76
C ALA A 25 4.99 0.03 7.36
N ARG A 26 5.99 0.88 7.12
CA ARG A 26 6.67 0.96 5.82
C ARG A 26 7.25 -0.38 5.42
N HIS A 27 7.94 -1.04 6.32
CA HIS A 27 8.56 -2.33 6.04
C HIS A 27 7.53 -3.42 5.76
N LYS A 28 6.44 -3.45 6.52
CA LYS A 28 5.38 -4.43 6.30
C LYS A 28 4.72 -4.26 4.93
N ILE A 29 4.40 -3.03 4.59
CA ILE A 29 3.76 -2.73 3.31
C ILE A 29 4.71 -3.02 2.16
N ALA A 30 5.95 -2.53 2.26
CA ALA A 30 6.95 -2.75 1.22
C ALA A 30 7.24 -4.25 1.04
N GLY A 31 7.31 -4.99 2.13
CA GLY A 31 7.50 -6.44 2.09
C GLY A 31 6.37 -7.16 1.36
N LYS A 32 5.13 -6.77 1.63
CA LYS A 32 3.98 -7.35 0.94
C LYS A 32 3.97 -7.00 -0.54
N ILE A 33 4.31 -5.76 -0.88
CA ILE A 33 4.41 -5.32 -2.27
C ILE A 33 5.47 -6.15 -3.01
N GLY A 34 6.64 -6.32 -2.40
CA GLY A 34 7.71 -7.13 -2.98
C GLY A 34 7.30 -8.58 -3.19
N GLU A 35 6.61 -9.15 -2.20
CA GLU A 35 6.08 -10.50 -2.28
C GLU A 35 5.12 -10.66 -3.47
N LEU A 36 4.19 -9.72 -3.64
CA LEU A 36 3.26 -9.72 -4.76
C LEU A 36 3.99 -9.58 -6.09
N ALA A 37 4.97 -8.68 -6.16
CA ALA A 37 5.73 -8.46 -7.38
C ALA A 37 6.48 -9.73 -7.80
N LEU A 38 7.11 -10.43 -6.86
CA LEU A 38 7.81 -11.67 -7.14
C LEU A 38 6.84 -12.75 -7.61
N LYS A 39 5.71 -12.87 -6.95
CA LYS A 39 4.71 -13.88 -7.26
C LYS A 39 4.14 -13.68 -8.66
N GLU A 40 3.96 -12.44 -9.06
CA GLU A 40 3.38 -12.10 -10.37
C GLU A 40 4.45 -11.84 -11.43
N LYS A 41 5.72 -12.00 -11.07
CA LYS A 41 6.85 -11.78 -11.98
C LYS A 41 6.83 -10.38 -12.62
N ALA A 42 6.49 -9.39 -11.80
CA ALA A 42 6.42 -8.01 -12.26
C ALA A 42 7.83 -7.43 -12.47
N ASP A 43 8.01 -6.72 -13.56
CA ASP A 43 9.28 -6.06 -13.88
C ASP A 43 9.53 -4.84 -13.00
N ARG A 44 8.46 -4.22 -12.56
CA ARG A 44 8.54 -2.98 -11.80
C ARG A 44 7.36 -2.92 -10.83
N ILE A 45 7.52 -2.07 -9.82
CA ILE A 45 6.44 -1.82 -8.87
C ILE A 45 5.48 -0.80 -9.49
N THR A 46 4.22 -1.16 -9.60
CA THR A 46 3.17 -0.29 -10.14
C THR A 46 2.31 0.27 -9.02
N GLN A 47 1.52 1.29 -9.32
CA GLN A 47 0.57 1.83 -8.34
C GLN A 47 -0.37 0.73 -7.84
N GLU A 48 -0.83 -0.13 -8.74
CA GLU A 48 -1.71 -1.25 -8.36
C GLU A 48 -1.05 -2.15 -7.33
N LEU A 49 0.22 -2.51 -7.53
CA LEU A 49 0.95 -3.33 -6.57
C LEU A 49 1.08 -2.64 -5.22
N VAL A 50 1.35 -1.33 -5.22
CA VAL A 50 1.46 -0.56 -3.98
C VAL A 50 0.14 -0.58 -3.22
N ILE A 51 -0.97 -0.32 -3.91
CA ILE A 51 -2.28 -0.29 -3.26
C ILE A 51 -2.66 -1.67 -2.73
N ARG A 52 -2.44 -2.72 -3.52
CA ARG A 52 -2.75 -4.10 -3.10
C ARG A 52 -1.93 -4.48 -1.87
N GLY A 53 -0.64 -4.18 -1.89
CA GLY A 53 0.23 -4.47 -0.74
C GLY A 53 -0.18 -3.71 0.50
N TYR A 54 -0.58 -2.45 0.34
CA TYR A 54 -1.07 -1.60 1.41
C TYR A 54 -2.31 -2.23 2.08
N ILE A 55 -3.27 -2.66 1.27
CA ILE A 55 -4.50 -3.27 1.79
C ILE A 55 -4.18 -4.60 2.49
N LEU A 56 -3.41 -5.46 1.83
CA LEU A 56 -3.11 -6.80 2.35
C LEU A 56 -2.23 -6.77 3.60
N ALA A 57 -1.37 -5.77 3.73
CA ALA A 57 -0.51 -5.64 4.91
C ALA A 57 -1.23 -5.05 6.10
N THR A 58 -2.41 -4.48 5.92
CA THR A 58 -3.15 -3.81 6.97
C THR A 58 -4.20 -4.75 7.58
N PRO A 59 -4.28 -4.86 8.92
CA PRO A 59 -5.31 -5.68 9.56
C PRO A 59 -6.71 -5.24 9.14
N LYS A 60 -7.62 -6.19 9.00
CA LYS A 60 -8.98 -5.91 8.55
C LYS A 60 -9.72 -4.90 9.42
N ARG A 61 -9.43 -4.91 10.72
CA ARG A 61 -10.08 -3.95 11.65
C ARG A 61 -9.77 -2.49 11.28
N ASP A 62 -8.68 -2.25 10.55
CA ASP A 62 -8.25 -0.92 10.17
C ASP A 62 -8.60 -0.56 8.73
N HIS A 63 -9.29 -1.45 8.00
CA HIS A 63 -9.60 -1.22 6.59
C HIS A 63 -10.48 0.03 6.36
N LYS A 64 -11.30 0.41 7.32
CA LYS A 64 -12.11 1.64 7.19
C LYS A 64 -11.21 2.88 7.06
N PHE A 65 -10.06 2.87 7.72
CA PHE A 65 -9.10 3.97 7.61
C PHE A 65 -8.43 3.96 6.23
N LEU A 66 -8.18 2.77 5.68
CA LEU A 66 -7.64 2.65 4.34
C LEU A 66 -8.59 3.23 3.30
N ARG A 67 -9.87 2.89 3.42
CA ARG A 67 -10.88 3.41 2.49
C ARG A 67 -10.91 4.92 2.52
N LYS A 68 -10.86 5.49 3.71
CA LYS A 68 -10.85 6.94 3.89
C LYS A 68 -9.58 7.54 3.26
N ARG A 69 -8.42 6.95 3.54
CA ARG A 69 -7.15 7.44 3.03
C ARG A 69 -7.09 7.40 1.51
N LEU A 70 -7.53 6.30 0.91
CA LEU A 70 -7.55 6.16 -0.54
C LEU A 70 -8.52 7.16 -1.18
N ALA A 71 -9.67 7.37 -0.54
CA ALA A 71 -10.63 8.38 -1.02
C ALA A 71 -10.03 9.78 -0.99
N GLU A 72 -9.27 10.11 0.06
CA GLU A 72 -8.61 11.41 0.18
C GLU A 72 -7.60 11.62 -0.95
N LYS A 73 -7.00 10.54 -1.44
CA LYS A 73 -6.05 10.60 -2.54
C LYS A 73 -6.72 10.42 -3.90
N GLN A 74 -8.05 10.36 -3.92
CA GLN A 74 -8.82 10.18 -5.14
C GLN A 74 -8.48 8.87 -5.87
N ILE A 75 -8.15 7.84 -5.10
CA ILE A 75 -7.89 6.51 -5.63
C ILE A 75 -9.13 5.66 -5.40
N SER A 76 -9.71 5.15 -6.51
CA SER A 76 -10.89 4.30 -6.43
C SER A 76 -10.56 2.97 -5.78
N THR A 77 -11.43 2.51 -4.87
CA THR A 77 -11.27 1.20 -4.24
C THR A 77 -11.96 0.08 -5.04
N ALA A 78 -12.73 0.45 -6.08
CA ALA A 78 -13.50 -0.53 -6.85
C ALA A 78 -12.67 -1.72 -7.36
N PRO A 79 -11.47 -1.52 -7.94
CA PRO A 79 -10.67 -2.64 -8.41
C PRO A 79 -10.15 -3.55 -7.30
N TYR A 80 -10.23 -3.12 -6.04
CA TYR A 80 -9.59 -3.79 -4.91
C TYR A 80 -10.58 -4.32 -3.88
N GLU A 81 -11.89 -4.27 -4.17
CA GLU A 81 -12.90 -4.63 -3.17
C GLU A 81 -12.74 -6.06 -2.63
N SER A 82 -12.26 -6.98 -3.44
CA SER A 82 -12.03 -8.36 -2.99
C SER A 82 -10.95 -8.48 -1.92
N LEU A 83 -10.13 -7.45 -1.74
CA LEU A 83 -9.03 -7.47 -0.76
C LEU A 83 -9.43 -6.89 0.59
N PHE A 84 -10.56 -6.21 0.66
CA PHE A 84 -11.07 -5.62 1.89
C PHE A 84 -11.84 -6.62 2.75
#